data_a6481d554da6d08ae334790858d8f992
#
_entry.id   a6481d554da6d08ae334790858d8f992
#
_cell.length_a   1.000
_cell.length_b   1.000
_cell.length_c   1.000
_cell.angle_alpha   90.00
_cell.angle_beta   90.00
_cell.angle_gamma   90.00
#
_symmetry.space_group_name_H-M   'P 1'
#
loop_
_entity.id
_entity.type
_entity.pdbx_description
1 polymer ?
#
loop_
_entity_poly.entity_id
_entity_poly.type
_entity_poly.pdbx_seq_one_letter_code
_entity_poly.pdbx_strand_id
1 'polypeptide(L)'
;MSDKVPFPSVLNALTNADANFPARLLKEFSDLSPADLNALKKAWPQVGLNRKRNLLRDLNAAYREDNLLSYDDVAQAFLDDPDALVRAQAIRLLEETSDLRLLRRLIEIGQNDPDVGVRTETATVLGQFVRLGEEERVPPALKRQVEEILLRAASEASNPHLQRAALESLGYSSRPEVRKLIKSAFERPDTHWTASALLAIARSLDSRYQDLVLVALNHEDSQVRLLAVQAAGELELKTARRPLLEMIEDEDDDEVLEAIIWSLSQIGGEDVRDYLQTLLDAAEDDEQIEFISEALTNLSFTEDLEGFDLMAYDPDDEEDLHELEDLDEPDKDER
;
A
#
# COMPACT_ATOMS: atom_id res chain seq x y z
N MET A 1 -30.28 10.62 8.22
CA MET A 1 -29.91 9.56 9.16
C MET A 1 -30.36 8.26 8.52
N SER A 2 -29.48 7.43 8.03
CA SER A 2 -29.83 6.10 7.52
C SER A 2 -30.24 5.24 8.72
N ASP A 3 -31.47 4.70 8.72
CA ASP A 3 -31.94 3.81 9.79
C ASP A 3 -31.01 2.59 9.84
N LYS A 4 -30.18 2.48 10.90
CA LYS A 4 -29.30 1.33 11.13
C LYS A 4 -30.16 0.08 11.26
N VAL A 5 -29.90 -0.94 10.43
CA VAL A 5 -30.68 -2.18 10.47
C VAL A 5 -30.32 -2.95 11.74
N PRO A 6 -31.33 -3.44 12.55
CA PRO A 6 -31.02 -4.23 13.73
C PRO A 6 -30.18 -5.47 13.37
N PHE A 7 -29.03 -5.67 14.04
CA PHE A 7 -28.09 -6.75 13.70
C PHE A 7 -28.71 -8.16 13.74
N PRO A 8 -29.69 -8.48 14.61
CA PRO A 8 -30.43 -9.75 14.51
C PRO A 8 -31.09 -9.98 13.14
N SER A 9 -31.55 -8.92 12.47
CA SER A 9 -32.12 -9.04 11.10
C SER A 9 -31.05 -9.33 10.07
N VAL A 10 -29.83 -8.77 10.25
CA VAL A 10 -28.65 -9.09 9.44
C VAL A 10 -28.27 -10.56 9.58
N LEU A 11 -28.23 -11.07 10.81
CA LEU A 11 -27.93 -12.48 11.08
C LEU A 11 -28.99 -13.43 10.49
N ASN A 12 -30.26 -13.06 10.56
CA ASN A 12 -31.33 -13.83 9.93
C ASN A 12 -31.15 -13.90 8.40
N ALA A 13 -30.78 -12.78 7.76
CA ALA A 13 -30.46 -12.77 6.33
C ALA A 13 -29.21 -13.61 6.02
N LEU A 14 -28.19 -13.57 6.89
CA LEU A 14 -26.94 -14.32 6.72
C LEU A 14 -27.16 -15.84 6.81
N THR A 15 -28.00 -16.29 7.71
CA THR A 15 -28.31 -17.73 7.92
C THR A 15 -29.36 -18.26 6.97
N ASN A 16 -30.12 -17.41 6.28
CA ASN A 16 -31.12 -17.83 5.30
C ASN A 16 -30.44 -18.37 4.04
N ALA A 17 -30.49 -19.69 3.85
CA ALA A 17 -29.88 -20.37 2.69
C ALA A 17 -30.66 -20.16 1.38
N ASP A 18 -31.95 -19.82 1.46
CA ASP A 18 -32.88 -19.78 0.31
C ASP A 18 -32.81 -18.45 -0.49
N ALA A 19 -32.18 -17.41 0.08
CA ALA A 19 -32.09 -16.10 -0.56
C ALA A 19 -30.63 -15.61 -0.63
N ASN A 20 -30.29 -14.78 -1.61
CA ASN A 20 -28.99 -14.12 -1.66
C ASN A 20 -28.85 -13.13 -0.49
N PHE A 21 -27.62 -13.00 0.03
CA PHE A 21 -27.35 -12.01 1.06
C PHE A 21 -27.41 -10.59 0.44
N PRO A 22 -28.21 -9.67 1.00
CA PRO A 22 -28.36 -8.33 0.43
C PRO A 22 -27.08 -7.49 0.62
N ALA A 23 -26.49 -6.98 -0.47
CA ALA A 23 -25.26 -6.17 -0.42
C ALA A 23 -25.39 -4.94 0.49
N ARG A 24 -26.58 -4.29 0.55
CA ARG A 24 -26.82 -3.15 1.46
C ARG A 24 -26.59 -3.43 2.95
N LEU A 25 -26.52 -4.71 3.34
CA LEU A 25 -26.26 -5.11 4.74
C LEU A 25 -24.77 -5.32 5.03
N LEU A 26 -23.87 -5.22 4.06
CA LEU A 26 -22.42 -5.38 4.27
C LEU A 26 -21.88 -4.33 5.24
N LYS A 27 -22.33 -3.09 5.13
CA LYS A 27 -21.93 -2.00 6.02
C LYS A 27 -22.31 -2.23 7.50
N GLU A 28 -23.32 -3.07 7.77
CA GLU A 28 -23.73 -3.37 9.15
C GLU A 28 -22.75 -4.29 9.89
N PHE A 29 -21.72 -4.81 9.20
CA PHE A 29 -20.59 -5.54 9.80
C PHE A 29 -19.44 -4.62 10.19
N SER A 30 -19.47 -3.33 9.83
CA SER A 30 -18.47 -2.35 10.28
C SER A 30 -18.65 -2.03 11.75
N ASP A 31 -17.53 -1.97 12.48
CA ASP A 31 -17.49 -1.55 13.89
C ASP A 31 -18.52 -2.26 14.78
N LEU A 32 -18.52 -3.57 14.75
CA LEU A 32 -19.47 -4.38 15.53
C LEU A 32 -19.32 -4.15 17.02
N SER A 33 -20.46 -3.98 17.71
CA SER A 33 -20.45 -4.04 19.16
C SER A 33 -20.01 -5.43 19.65
N PRO A 34 -19.40 -5.55 20.84
CA PRO A 34 -19.05 -6.86 21.41
C PRO A 34 -20.23 -7.84 21.49
N ALA A 35 -21.45 -7.32 21.66
CA ALA A 35 -22.68 -8.13 21.70
C ALA A 35 -23.02 -8.69 20.31
N ASP A 36 -22.92 -7.84 19.27
CA ASP A 36 -23.20 -8.23 17.87
C ASP A 36 -22.13 -9.18 17.35
N LEU A 37 -20.86 -8.94 17.65
CA LEU A 37 -19.76 -9.83 17.31
C LEU A 37 -19.95 -11.23 17.95
N ASN A 38 -20.35 -11.28 19.21
CA ASN A 38 -20.65 -12.54 19.88
C ASN A 38 -21.88 -13.24 19.26
N ALA A 39 -22.90 -12.48 18.83
CA ALA A 39 -24.05 -13.03 18.15
C ALA A 39 -23.66 -13.62 16.78
N LEU A 40 -22.79 -12.91 16.02
CA LEU A 40 -22.23 -13.38 14.77
C LEU A 40 -21.45 -14.69 14.95
N LYS A 41 -20.54 -14.75 15.93
CA LYS A 41 -19.76 -15.97 16.25
C LYS A 41 -20.66 -17.17 16.58
N LYS A 42 -21.77 -16.94 17.30
CA LYS A 42 -22.74 -18.00 17.62
C LYS A 42 -23.55 -18.47 16.40
N ALA A 43 -23.88 -17.57 15.49
CA ALA A 43 -24.61 -17.89 14.28
C ALA A 43 -23.72 -18.55 13.20
N TRP A 44 -22.42 -18.28 13.21
CA TRP A 44 -21.47 -18.68 12.18
C TRP A 44 -21.45 -20.18 11.83
N PRO A 45 -21.55 -21.12 12.79
CA PRO A 45 -21.62 -22.55 12.48
C PRO A 45 -22.85 -22.94 11.64
N GLN A 46 -23.92 -22.14 11.66
CA GLN A 46 -25.15 -22.38 10.89
C GLN A 46 -25.09 -21.76 9.49
N VAL A 47 -24.12 -20.91 9.21
CA VAL A 47 -23.91 -20.28 7.90
C VAL A 47 -23.27 -21.29 6.96
N GLY A 48 -23.87 -21.50 5.79
CA GLY A 48 -23.34 -22.40 4.76
C GLY A 48 -21.98 -21.94 4.24
N LEU A 49 -21.08 -22.87 3.91
CA LEU A 49 -19.69 -22.58 3.54
C LEU A 49 -19.57 -21.56 2.41
N ASN A 50 -20.33 -21.74 1.32
CA ASN A 50 -20.30 -20.79 0.20
C ASN A 50 -20.74 -19.38 0.64
N ARG A 51 -21.70 -19.30 1.57
CA ARG A 51 -22.15 -18.02 2.13
C ARG A 51 -21.06 -17.34 2.96
N LYS A 52 -20.31 -18.10 3.77
CA LYS A 52 -19.15 -17.59 4.52
C LYS A 52 -18.09 -16.99 3.61
N ARG A 53 -17.70 -17.74 2.57
CA ARG A 53 -16.71 -17.31 1.57
C ARG A 53 -17.16 -16.07 0.82
N ASN A 54 -18.43 -16.04 0.37
CA ASN A 54 -18.99 -14.90 -0.33
C ASN A 54 -19.06 -13.67 0.57
N LEU A 55 -19.54 -13.81 1.81
CA LEU A 55 -19.60 -12.68 2.74
C LEU A 55 -18.23 -12.00 2.89
N LEU A 56 -17.19 -12.76 3.23
CA LEU A 56 -15.86 -12.16 3.45
C LEU A 56 -15.28 -11.55 2.17
N ARG A 57 -15.50 -12.17 1.00
CA ARG A 57 -15.14 -11.58 -0.28
C ARG A 57 -15.88 -10.25 -0.51
N ASP A 58 -17.18 -10.22 -0.25
CA ASP A 58 -18.01 -9.04 -0.48
C ASP A 58 -17.69 -7.92 0.54
N LEU A 59 -17.29 -8.27 1.78
CA LEU A 59 -16.75 -7.31 2.76
C LEU A 59 -15.41 -6.71 2.28
N ASN A 60 -14.51 -7.53 1.71
CA ASN A 60 -13.27 -7.03 1.12
C ASN A 60 -13.54 -6.07 -0.06
N ALA A 61 -14.53 -6.35 -0.90
CA ALA A 61 -14.92 -5.44 -1.97
C ALA A 61 -15.50 -4.13 -1.42
N ALA A 62 -16.41 -4.20 -0.44
CA ALA A 62 -17.01 -3.03 0.19
C ALA A 62 -15.98 -2.13 0.91
N TYR A 63 -14.97 -2.72 1.52
CA TYR A 63 -13.86 -2.00 2.16
C TYR A 63 -13.04 -1.18 1.15
N ARG A 64 -12.82 -1.71 -0.06
CA ARG A 64 -12.10 -1.00 -1.13
C ARG A 64 -12.90 0.15 -1.73
N GLU A 65 -14.23 0.04 -1.74
CA GLU A 65 -15.13 1.09 -2.21
C GLU A 65 -15.33 2.22 -1.17
N ASP A 66 -15.27 1.89 0.12
CA ASP A 66 -15.46 2.84 1.22
C ASP A 66 -14.50 2.53 2.38
N ASN A 67 -13.41 3.28 2.44
CA ASN A 67 -12.34 3.14 3.45
C ASN A 67 -12.75 3.62 4.86
N LEU A 68 -13.94 4.18 5.02
CA LEU A 68 -14.49 4.51 6.35
C LEU A 68 -15.08 3.28 7.04
N LEU A 69 -15.26 2.16 6.34
CA LEU A 69 -15.71 0.91 6.91
C LEU A 69 -14.55 0.19 7.61
N SER A 70 -14.79 -0.38 8.78
CA SER A 70 -13.82 -1.23 9.47
C SER A 70 -14.40 -2.60 9.76
N TYR A 71 -13.74 -3.63 9.27
CA TYR A 71 -14.14 -5.03 9.47
C TYR A 71 -13.14 -5.83 10.32
N ASP A 72 -12.26 -5.17 11.04
CA ASP A 72 -11.19 -5.78 11.84
C ASP A 72 -11.75 -6.80 12.86
N ASP A 73 -12.84 -6.46 13.54
CA ASP A 73 -13.49 -7.36 14.51
C ASP A 73 -14.01 -8.65 13.85
N VAL A 74 -14.58 -8.51 12.64
CA VAL A 74 -15.06 -9.65 11.85
C VAL A 74 -13.88 -10.49 11.38
N ALA A 75 -12.83 -9.85 10.88
CA ALA A 75 -11.61 -10.50 10.43
C ALA A 75 -10.99 -11.34 11.56
N GLN A 76 -10.77 -10.73 12.71
CA GLN A 76 -10.21 -11.40 13.89
C GLN A 76 -11.06 -12.60 14.35
N ALA A 77 -12.38 -12.50 14.21
CA ALA A 77 -13.28 -13.58 14.63
C ALA A 77 -13.11 -14.85 13.82
N PHE A 78 -12.58 -14.76 12.59
CA PHE A 78 -12.56 -15.87 11.63
C PHE A 78 -11.15 -16.26 11.14
N LEU A 79 -10.10 -15.77 11.80
CA LEU A 79 -8.71 -16.20 11.54
C LEU A 79 -8.48 -17.69 11.79
N ASP A 80 -9.33 -18.34 12.58
CA ASP A 80 -9.25 -19.76 12.93
C ASP A 80 -10.37 -20.60 12.29
N ASP A 81 -11.07 -20.07 11.26
CA ASP A 81 -12.10 -20.85 10.56
C ASP A 81 -11.50 -22.13 9.95
N PRO A 82 -12.18 -23.28 10.01
CA PRO A 82 -11.68 -24.52 9.43
C PRO A 82 -11.43 -24.43 7.91
N ASP A 83 -12.12 -23.54 7.21
CA ASP A 83 -11.97 -23.34 5.77
C ASP A 83 -10.85 -22.34 5.45
N ALA A 84 -9.89 -22.77 4.65
CA ALA A 84 -8.73 -21.95 4.29
C ALA A 84 -9.09 -20.66 3.54
N LEU A 85 -10.10 -20.69 2.65
CA LEU A 85 -10.52 -19.50 1.92
C LEU A 85 -11.19 -18.48 2.86
N VAL A 86 -11.92 -18.92 3.88
CA VAL A 86 -12.48 -18.05 4.90
C VAL A 86 -11.35 -17.39 5.69
N ARG A 87 -10.33 -18.14 6.13
CA ARG A 87 -9.16 -17.56 6.83
C ARG A 87 -8.40 -16.56 5.96
N ALA A 88 -8.12 -16.92 4.70
CA ALA A 88 -7.41 -16.05 3.76
C ALA A 88 -8.15 -14.71 3.53
N GLN A 89 -9.47 -14.76 3.31
CA GLN A 89 -10.29 -13.55 3.14
C GLN A 89 -10.38 -12.72 4.42
N ALA A 90 -10.40 -13.37 5.60
CA ALA A 90 -10.36 -12.69 6.89
C ALA A 90 -9.01 -11.95 7.09
N ILE A 91 -7.89 -12.59 6.71
CA ILE A 91 -6.57 -11.95 6.77
C ILE A 91 -6.51 -10.75 5.83
N ARG A 92 -7.05 -10.84 4.62
CA ARG A 92 -7.07 -9.73 3.64
C ARG A 92 -7.80 -8.50 4.18
N LEU A 93 -8.86 -8.66 4.96
CA LEU A 93 -9.55 -7.54 5.63
C LEU A 93 -8.66 -6.79 6.64
N LEU A 94 -7.50 -7.34 7.00
CA LEU A 94 -6.53 -6.74 7.91
C LEU A 94 -5.36 -6.07 7.17
N GLU A 95 -5.47 -5.81 5.87
CA GLU A 95 -4.39 -5.31 5.02
C GLU A 95 -3.79 -4.00 5.55
N GLU A 96 -4.62 -3.11 6.08
CA GLU A 96 -4.18 -1.82 6.64
C GLU A 96 -4.12 -1.79 8.17
N THR A 97 -4.29 -2.93 8.82
CA THR A 97 -4.29 -2.99 10.29
C THR A 97 -2.95 -2.53 10.87
N SER A 98 -3.01 -1.73 11.93
CA SER A 98 -1.85 -1.33 12.75
C SER A 98 -1.88 -1.92 14.16
N ASP A 99 -2.81 -2.84 14.44
CA ASP A 99 -2.96 -3.43 15.78
C ASP A 99 -1.84 -4.43 16.10
N LEU A 100 -0.88 -4.00 16.92
CA LEU A 100 0.24 -4.84 17.35
C LEU A 100 -0.18 -6.11 18.13
N ARG A 101 -1.40 -6.14 18.67
CA ARG A 101 -1.91 -7.35 19.35
C ARG A 101 -2.15 -8.47 18.36
N LEU A 102 -2.55 -8.12 17.12
CA LEU A 102 -2.75 -9.06 16.02
C LEU A 102 -1.45 -9.54 15.42
N LEU A 103 -0.40 -8.72 15.45
CA LEU A 103 0.87 -9.03 14.80
C LEU A 103 1.43 -10.39 15.22
N ARG A 104 1.37 -10.74 16.50
CA ARG A 104 1.84 -12.05 16.97
C ARG A 104 1.03 -13.21 16.39
N ARG A 105 -0.29 -13.02 16.23
CA ARG A 105 -1.15 -14.03 15.63
C ARG A 105 -0.88 -14.18 14.12
N LEU A 106 -0.72 -13.06 13.41
CA LEU A 106 -0.34 -13.06 11.99
C LEU A 106 1.02 -13.73 11.77
N ILE A 107 2.01 -13.47 12.63
CA ILE A 107 3.31 -14.15 12.61
C ILE A 107 3.14 -15.67 12.72
N GLU A 108 2.32 -16.15 13.67
CA GLU A 108 2.05 -17.57 13.86
C GLU A 108 1.37 -18.20 12.63
N ILE A 109 0.36 -17.52 12.06
CA ILE A 109 -0.34 -17.98 10.86
C ILE A 109 0.62 -18.02 9.66
N GLY A 110 1.38 -16.96 9.42
CA GLY A 110 2.34 -16.89 8.31
C GLY A 110 3.41 -17.99 8.34
N GLN A 111 3.75 -18.47 9.54
CA GLN A 111 4.71 -19.54 9.71
C GLN A 111 4.09 -20.95 9.60
N ASN A 112 2.89 -21.13 10.13
CA ASN A 112 2.38 -22.47 10.50
C ASN A 112 1.05 -22.84 9.84
N ASP A 113 0.33 -21.91 9.16
CA ASP A 113 -0.91 -22.32 8.51
C ASP A 113 -0.64 -23.40 7.45
N PRO A 114 -1.39 -24.51 7.44
CA PRO A 114 -1.18 -25.59 6.48
C PRO A 114 -1.46 -25.16 5.04
N ASP A 115 -2.33 -24.18 4.83
CA ASP A 115 -2.69 -23.69 3.50
C ASP A 115 -1.74 -22.59 3.03
N VAL A 116 -1.16 -22.78 1.84
CA VAL A 116 -0.19 -21.82 1.28
C VAL A 116 -0.86 -20.49 0.88
N GLY A 117 -2.13 -20.50 0.47
CA GLY A 117 -2.88 -19.28 0.15
C GLY A 117 -3.07 -18.40 1.39
N VAL A 118 -3.37 -19.02 2.54
CA VAL A 118 -3.46 -18.32 3.84
C VAL A 118 -2.10 -17.70 4.20
N ARG A 119 -0.99 -18.44 4.03
CA ARG A 119 0.35 -17.89 4.27
C ARG A 119 0.71 -16.76 3.29
N THR A 120 0.23 -16.84 2.04
CA THR A 120 0.44 -15.78 1.03
C THR A 120 -0.27 -14.48 1.43
N GLU A 121 -1.56 -14.54 1.77
CA GLU A 121 -2.29 -13.36 2.25
C GLU A 121 -1.66 -12.79 3.54
N THR A 122 -1.20 -13.68 4.43
CA THR A 122 -0.50 -13.23 5.65
C THR A 122 0.80 -12.51 5.32
N ALA A 123 1.57 -13.01 4.34
CA ALA A 123 2.81 -12.34 3.92
C ALA A 123 2.53 -10.93 3.39
N THR A 124 1.44 -10.73 2.64
CA THR A 124 1.01 -9.40 2.17
C THR A 124 0.69 -8.47 3.35
N VAL A 125 -0.13 -8.91 4.30
CA VAL A 125 -0.51 -8.10 5.48
C VAL A 125 0.71 -7.78 6.37
N LEU A 126 1.66 -8.70 6.49
CA LEU A 126 2.90 -8.46 7.25
C LEU A 126 3.75 -7.33 6.66
N GLY A 127 3.60 -7.01 5.37
CA GLY A 127 4.26 -5.86 4.73
C GLY A 127 3.91 -4.54 5.39
N GLN A 128 2.66 -4.33 5.81
CA GLN A 128 2.25 -3.16 6.58
C GLN A 128 3.06 -3.02 7.88
N PHE A 129 3.33 -4.12 8.57
CA PHE A 129 4.12 -4.08 9.81
C PHE A 129 5.63 -3.90 9.56
N VAL A 130 6.14 -4.26 8.36
CA VAL A 130 7.49 -3.88 7.94
C VAL A 130 7.56 -2.37 7.78
N ARG A 131 6.62 -1.76 7.04
CA ARG A 131 6.52 -0.30 6.84
C ARG A 131 6.43 0.44 8.18
N LEU A 132 5.46 0.07 9.03
CA LEU A 132 5.33 0.64 10.37
C LEU A 132 6.58 0.43 11.23
N GLY A 133 7.35 -0.60 10.97
CA GLY A 133 8.62 -0.88 11.64
C GLY A 133 9.76 0.02 11.19
N GLU A 134 9.79 0.43 9.91
CA GLU A 134 10.71 1.47 9.43
C GLU A 134 10.35 2.85 10.00
N GLU A 135 9.07 3.11 10.22
CA GLU A 135 8.56 4.31 10.91
C GLU A 135 8.72 4.25 12.46
N GLU A 136 9.45 3.27 13.01
CA GLU A 136 9.65 3.05 14.44
C GLU A 136 8.37 2.83 15.27
N ARG A 137 7.24 2.51 14.62
CA ARG A 137 5.92 2.24 15.25
C ARG A 137 5.73 0.79 15.66
N VAL A 138 6.66 -0.11 15.30
CA VAL A 138 6.70 -1.52 15.72
C VAL A 138 7.98 -1.76 16.52
N PRO A 139 7.91 -2.44 17.68
CA PRO A 139 9.11 -2.78 18.45
C PRO A 139 10.16 -3.51 17.59
N PRO A 140 11.45 -3.13 17.68
CA PRO A 140 12.51 -3.66 16.81
C PRO A 140 12.61 -5.20 16.78
N ALA A 141 12.33 -5.85 17.91
CA ALA A 141 12.34 -7.31 17.99
C ALA A 141 11.21 -7.96 17.16
N LEU A 142 10.01 -7.34 17.15
CA LEU A 142 8.87 -7.82 16.35
C LEU A 142 9.11 -7.52 14.87
N LYS A 143 9.58 -6.32 14.50
CA LYS A 143 9.97 -5.98 13.13
C LYS A 143 10.93 -7.04 12.58
N ARG A 144 12.01 -7.33 13.31
CA ARG A 144 13.01 -8.33 12.89
C ARG A 144 12.37 -9.70 12.70
N GLN A 145 11.46 -10.11 13.59
CA GLN A 145 10.76 -11.40 13.46
C GLN A 145 9.89 -11.45 12.20
N VAL A 146 9.17 -10.38 11.86
CA VAL A 146 8.39 -10.27 10.62
C VAL A 146 9.30 -10.38 9.41
N GLU A 147 10.37 -9.60 9.37
CA GLU A 147 11.34 -9.64 8.25
C GLU A 147 11.96 -11.02 8.05
N GLU A 148 12.30 -11.74 9.13
CA GLU A 148 12.86 -13.09 9.04
C GLU A 148 11.88 -14.11 8.47
N ILE A 149 10.59 -13.96 8.78
CA ILE A 149 9.53 -14.80 8.20
C ILE A 149 9.39 -14.52 6.70
N LEU A 150 9.32 -13.25 6.32
CA LEU A 150 9.20 -12.84 4.93
C LEU A 150 10.45 -13.23 4.11
N LEU A 151 11.66 -13.06 4.66
CA LEU A 151 12.90 -13.50 4.00
C LEU A 151 12.92 -15.02 3.75
N ARG A 152 12.44 -15.80 4.73
CA ARG A 152 12.30 -17.25 4.57
C ARG A 152 11.27 -17.58 3.50
N ALA A 153 10.10 -16.94 3.54
CA ALA A 153 9.05 -17.15 2.55
C ALA A 153 9.50 -16.78 1.14
N ALA A 154 10.19 -15.66 0.94
CA ALA A 154 10.76 -15.23 -0.33
C ALA A 154 11.80 -16.22 -0.90
N SER A 155 12.43 -17.04 -0.05
CA SER A 155 13.42 -18.03 -0.44
C SER A 155 12.85 -19.44 -0.65
N GLU A 156 11.58 -19.70 -0.29
CA GLU A 156 10.95 -21.01 -0.49
C GLU A 156 10.78 -21.32 -1.98
N ALA A 157 11.35 -22.45 -2.44
CA ALA A 157 11.30 -22.85 -3.84
C ALA A 157 9.97 -23.49 -4.27
N SER A 158 9.04 -23.75 -3.33
CA SER A 158 7.83 -24.55 -3.58
C SER A 158 6.61 -23.77 -4.03
N ASN A 159 6.54 -22.44 -3.78
CA ASN A 159 5.36 -21.64 -4.13
C ASN A 159 5.73 -20.21 -4.60
N PRO A 160 5.65 -19.94 -5.91
CA PRO A 160 5.99 -18.62 -6.48
C PRO A 160 5.10 -17.47 -5.97
N HIS A 161 3.81 -17.72 -5.67
CA HIS A 161 2.91 -16.69 -5.18
C HIS A 161 3.32 -16.22 -3.78
N LEU A 162 3.62 -17.17 -2.87
CA LEU A 162 4.11 -16.83 -1.54
C LEU A 162 5.47 -16.10 -1.60
N GLN A 163 6.37 -16.55 -2.49
CA GLN A 163 7.67 -15.90 -2.68
C GLN A 163 7.51 -14.45 -3.13
N ARG A 164 6.64 -14.19 -4.11
CA ARG A 164 6.40 -12.85 -4.64
C ARG A 164 5.74 -11.94 -3.60
N ALA A 165 4.67 -12.40 -2.94
CA ALA A 165 4.02 -11.65 -1.88
C ALA A 165 5.00 -11.25 -0.75
N ALA A 166 5.89 -12.16 -0.38
CA ALA A 166 6.92 -11.88 0.62
C ALA A 166 7.98 -10.89 0.11
N LEU A 167 8.40 -10.99 -1.16
CA LEU A 167 9.33 -10.03 -1.77
C LEU A 167 8.72 -8.63 -1.82
N GLU A 168 7.49 -8.52 -2.27
CA GLU A 168 6.74 -7.26 -2.36
C GLU A 168 6.60 -6.59 -0.98
N SER A 169 6.33 -7.39 0.05
CA SER A 169 6.22 -6.92 1.44
C SER A 169 7.56 -6.52 2.05
N LEU A 170 8.64 -7.19 1.65
CA LEU A 170 10.00 -6.82 2.03
C LEU A 170 10.49 -5.54 1.34
N GLY A 171 9.82 -5.07 0.29
CA GLY A 171 10.16 -3.81 -0.36
C GLY A 171 10.30 -2.65 0.61
N TYR A 172 9.48 -2.60 1.65
CA TYR A 172 9.60 -1.59 2.71
C TYR A 172 10.85 -1.71 3.59
N SER A 173 11.52 -2.87 3.63
CA SER A 173 12.61 -3.14 4.56
C SER A 173 13.95 -2.56 4.10
N SER A 174 14.64 -1.87 4.98
CA SER A 174 16.00 -1.37 4.78
C SER A 174 17.11 -2.43 4.82
N ARG A 175 16.76 -3.70 5.04
CA ARG A 175 17.73 -4.81 5.16
C ARG A 175 18.51 -5.06 3.86
N PRO A 176 19.85 -5.24 3.94
CA PRO A 176 20.71 -5.40 2.74
C PRO A 176 20.42 -6.69 1.94
N GLU A 177 19.85 -7.73 2.57
CA GLU A 177 19.45 -8.97 1.91
C GLU A 177 18.34 -8.73 0.87
N VAL A 178 17.42 -7.80 1.15
CA VAL A 178 16.27 -7.49 0.27
C VAL A 178 16.73 -6.98 -1.09
N ARG A 179 17.81 -6.18 -1.14
CA ARG A 179 18.35 -5.67 -2.40
C ARG A 179 18.78 -6.80 -3.33
N LYS A 180 19.36 -7.87 -2.81
CA LYS A 180 19.76 -9.03 -3.62
C LYS A 180 18.54 -9.78 -4.13
N LEU A 181 17.49 -9.90 -3.32
CA LEU A 181 16.25 -10.56 -3.71
C LEU A 181 15.55 -9.79 -4.83
N ILE A 182 15.44 -8.46 -4.72
CA ILE A 182 14.84 -7.59 -5.75
C ILE A 182 15.59 -7.75 -7.08
N LYS A 183 16.93 -7.60 -7.07
CA LYS A 183 17.73 -7.77 -8.30
C LYS A 183 17.56 -9.15 -8.92
N SER A 184 17.63 -10.20 -8.10
CA SER A 184 17.45 -11.57 -8.57
C SER A 184 16.03 -11.83 -9.12
N ALA A 185 15.02 -11.19 -8.58
CA ALA A 185 13.64 -11.27 -9.08
C ALA A 185 13.51 -10.55 -10.43
N PHE A 186 14.06 -9.36 -10.55
CA PHE A 186 14.04 -8.56 -11.78
C PHE A 186 14.75 -9.26 -12.97
N GLU A 187 15.81 -10.01 -12.71
CA GLU A 187 16.57 -10.74 -13.72
C GLU A 187 15.89 -12.02 -14.22
N ARG A 188 14.76 -12.42 -13.63
CA ARG A 188 14.01 -13.61 -14.08
C ARG A 188 13.27 -13.34 -15.39
N PRO A 189 13.18 -14.32 -16.30
CA PRO A 189 12.48 -14.14 -17.58
C PRO A 189 10.94 -14.11 -17.47
N ASP A 190 10.38 -14.26 -16.28
CA ASP A 190 8.95 -14.28 -16.01
C ASP A 190 8.48 -12.88 -15.57
N THR A 191 7.60 -12.25 -16.35
CA THR A 191 7.05 -10.90 -16.14
C THR A 191 6.44 -10.69 -14.77
N HIS A 192 5.85 -11.73 -14.17
CA HIS A 192 5.34 -11.64 -12.81
C HIS A 192 6.43 -11.38 -11.76
N TRP A 193 7.66 -11.85 -11.98
CA TRP A 193 8.77 -11.56 -11.10
C TRP A 193 9.31 -10.15 -11.29
N THR A 194 9.36 -9.69 -12.54
CA THR A 194 9.73 -8.29 -12.85
C THR A 194 8.72 -7.33 -12.22
N ALA A 195 7.42 -7.62 -12.35
CA ALA A 195 6.35 -6.86 -11.73
C ALA A 195 6.48 -6.79 -10.20
N SER A 196 6.69 -7.95 -9.53
CA SER A 196 6.89 -7.99 -8.08
C SER A 196 8.17 -7.26 -7.65
N ALA A 197 9.24 -7.32 -8.45
CA ALA A 197 10.48 -6.58 -8.19
C ALA A 197 10.24 -5.07 -8.28
N LEU A 198 9.52 -4.59 -9.29
CA LEU A 198 9.18 -3.16 -9.44
C LEU A 198 8.30 -2.65 -8.30
N LEU A 199 7.30 -3.44 -7.87
CA LEU A 199 6.49 -3.09 -6.71
C LEU A 199 7.33 -3.01 -5.42
N ALA A 200 8.28 -3.93 -5.24
CA ALA A 200 9.22 -3.87 -4.11
C ALA A 200 10.18 -2.68 -4.21
N ILE A 201 10.60 -2.29 -5.42
CA ILE A 201 11.41 -1.09 -5.68
C ILE A 201 10.63 0.16 -5.29
N ALA A 202 9.40 0.32 -5.76
CA ALA A 202 8.56 1.47 -5.42
C ALA A 202 8.42 1.63 -3.90
N ARG A 203 8.14 0.54 -3.18
CA ARG A 203 8.00 0.52 -1.72
C ARG A 203 9.30 0.81 -0.97
N SER A 204 10.46 0.59 -1.59
CA SER A 204 11.77 0.79 -0.94
C SER A 204 12.18 2.25 -0.83
N LEU A 205 11.62 3.14 -1.63
CA LEU A 205 12.01 4.53 -1.80
C LEU A 205 13.53 4.71 -2.02
N ASP A 206 14.20 3.70 -2.62
CA ASP A 206 15.64 3.65 -2.83
C ASP A 206 16.00 3.98 -4.29
N SER A 207 16.41 5.22 -4.56
CA SER A 207 16.77 5.69 -5.90
C SER A 207 17.92 4.93 -6.57
N ARG A 208 18.67 4.09 -5.83
CA ARG A 208 19.71 3.21 -6.40
C ARG A 208 19.19 2.15 -7.35
N TYR A 209 17.86 1.96 -7.44
CA TYR A 209 17.22 1.09 -8.42
C TYR A 209 16.85 1.80 -9.74
N GLN A 210 17.18 3.09 -9.91
CA GLN A 210 16.80 3.88 -11.08
C GLN A 210 17.08 3.16 -12.40
N ASP A 211 18.24 2.50 -12.54
CA ASP A 211 18.62 1.83 -13.81
C ASP A 211 17.64 0.67 -14.14
N LEU A 212 17.16 -0.05 -13.14
CA LEU A 212 16.17 -1.12 -13.33
C LEU A 212 14.81 -0.56 -13.74
N VAL A 213 14.40 0.54 -13.10
CA VAL A 213 13.16 1.25 -13.44
C VAL A 213 13.20 1.76 -14.87
N LEU A 214 14.27 2.48 -15.26
CA LEU A 214 14.42 3.03 -16.60
C LEU A 214 14.42 1.95 -17.69
N VAL A 215 15.03 0.80 -17.43
CA VAL A 215 14.98 -0.36 -18.36
C VAL A 215 13.55 -0.88 -18.50
N ALA A 216 12.79 -0.95 -17.41
CA ALA A 216 11.45 -1.51 -17.39
C ALA A 216 10.40 -0.59 -18.03
N LEU A 217 10.64 0.73 -18.16
CA LEU A 217 9.75 1.65 -18.89
C LEU A 217 9.56 1.24 -20.37
N ASN A 218 10.51 0.53 -20.97
CA ASN A 218 10.43 0.06 -22.36
C ASN A 218 10.02 -1.42 -22.49
N HIS A 219 9.40 -1.99 -21.45
CA HIS A 219 9.02 -3.41 -21.45
C HIS A 219 7.82 -3.66 -22.39
N GLU A 220 7.79 -4.82 -23.06
CA GLU A 220 6.69 -5.19 -23.98
C GLU A 220 5.33 -5.38 -23.27
N ASP A 221 5.34 -5.83 -22.01
CA ASP A 221 4.15 -6.04 -21.19
C ASP A 221 3.73 -4.72 -20.52
N SER A 222 2.50 -4.25 -20.76
CA SER A 222 2.00 -2.97 -20.25
C SER A 222 1.89 -2.95 -18.71
N GLN A 223 1.64 -4.08 -18.07
CA GLN A 223 1.61 -4.15 -16.60
C GLN A 223 3.01 -3.91 -16.00
N VAL A 224 4.06 -4.35 -16.67
CA VAL A 224 5.45 -4.06 -16.26
C VAL A 224 5.76 -2.58 -16.47
N ARG A 225 5.35 -1.99 -17.62
CA ARG A 225 5.51 -0.56 -17.86
C ARG A 225 4.76 0.28 -16.82
N LEU A 226 3.51 -0.08 -16.52
CA LEU A 226 2.71 0.57 -15.48
C LEU A 226 3.45 0.63 -14.14
N LEU A 227 3.95 -0.52 -13.66
CA LEU A 227 4.68 -0.59 -12.40
C LEU A 227 6.04 0.14 -12.44
N ALA A 228 6.70 0.18 -13.61
CA ALA A 228 7.93 0.95 -13.79
C ALA A 228 7.67 2.45 -13.71
N VAL A 229 6.57 2.92 -14.33
CA VAL A 229 6.11 4.31 -14.27
C VAL A 229 5.78 4.71 -12.84
N GLN A 230 4.98 3.89 -12.14
CA GLN A 230 4.65 4.13 -10.73
C GLN A 230 5.90 4.16 -9.85
N ALA A 231 6.84 3.22 -10.05
CA ALA A 231 8.10 3.21 -9.32
C ALA A 231 8.94 4.46 -9.60
N ALA A 232 8.91 4.99 -10.82
CA ALA A 232 9.62 6.22 -11.17
C ALA A 232 9.05 7.44 -10.44
N GLY A 233 7.72 7.52 -10.28
CA GLY A 233 7.04 8.55 -9.51
C GLY A 233 7.34 8.44 -8.01
N GLU A 234 7.12 7.25 -7.43
CA GLU A 234 7.34 7.00 -5.99
C GLU A 234 8.80 7.26 -5.55
N LEU A 235 9.76 7.02 -6.45
CA LEU A 235 11.17 7.32 -6.21
C LEU A 235 11.56 8.74 -6.63
N GLU A 236 10.64 9.55 -7.13
CA GLU A 236 10.88 10.91 -7.64
C GLU A 236 12.08 10.98 -8.61
N LEU A 237 12.18 10.01 -9.52
CA LEU A 237 13.33 9.85 -10.39
C LEU A 237 13.40 10.95 -11.47
N LYS A 238 14.16 12.01 -11.21
CA LYS A 238 14.38 13.09 -12.18
C LYS A 238 14.92 12.59 -13.54
N THR A 239 15.65 11.48 -13.52
CA THR A 239 16.18 10.81 -14.72
C THR A 239 15.09 10.15 -15.58
N ALA A 240 13.94 9.83 -14.99
CA ALA A 240 12.80 9.23 -15.69
C ALA A 240 11.92 10.27 -16.40
N ARG A 241 11.99 11.57 -16.02
CA ARG A 241 11.13 12.62 -16.53
C ARG A 241 11.08 12.66 -18.06
N ARG A 242 12.24 12.77 -18.70
CA ARG A 242 12.33 12.82 -20.17
C ARG A 242 11.85 11.53 -20.85
N PRO A 243 12.29 10.32 -20.43
CA PRO A 243 11.72 9.06 -20.91
C PRO A 243 10.20 8.97 -20.78
N LEU A 244 9.61 9.44 -19.68
CA LEU A 244 8.16 9.42 -19.48
C LEU A 244 7.44 10.38 -20.43
N LEU A 245 7.96 11.59 -20.65
CA LEU A 245 7.41 12.53 -21.64
C LEU A 245 7.46 11.99 -23.08
N GLU A 246 8.57 11.32 -23.44
CA GLU A 246 8.71 10.67 -24.75
C GLU A 246 7.77 9.46 -24.89
N MET A 247 7.52 8.71 -23.80
CA MET A 247 6.66 7.52 -23.79
C MET A 247 5.18 7.83 -24.03
N ILE A 248 4.68 9.00 -23.63
CA ILE A 248 3.29 9.40 -23.81
C ILE A 248 2.87 9.39 -25.29
N GLU A 249 3.78 9.73 -26.22
CA GLU A 249 3.47 9.82 -27.64
C GLU A 249 3.19 8.45 -28.30
N ASP A 250 3.73 7.38 -27.73
CA ASP A 250 3.71 6.03 -28.30
C ASP A 250 2.91 5.01 -27.43
N GLU A 251 2.39 5.42 -26.26
CA GLU A 251 1.68 4.51 -25.34
C GLU A 251 0.22 4.38 -25.72
N ASP A 252 -0.27 3.16 -25.85
CA ASP A 252 -1.64 2.83 -26.22
C ASP A 252 -2.50 2.36 -25.01
N ASP A 253 -1.89 2.11 -23.84
CA ASP A 253 -2.57 1.63 -22.65
C ASP A 253 -2.98 2.81 -21.76
N ASP A 254 -4.29 3.01 -21.58
CA ASP A 254 -4.85 4.16 -20.85
C ASP A 254 -4.40 4.17 -19.36
N GLU A 255 -4.27 3.00 -18.70
CA GLU A 255 -3.81 2.92 -17.31
C GLU A 255 -2.33 3.36 -17.19
N VAL A 256 -1.51 3.05 -18.20
CA VAL A 256 -0.12 3.49 -18.26
C VAL A 256 -0.04 5.00 -18.51
N LEU A 257 -0.87 5.55 -19.40
CA LEU A 257 -0.94 7.00 -19.66
C LEU A 257 -1.32 7.79 -18.41
N GLU A 258 -2.36 7.36 -17.69
CA GLU A 258 -2.75 7.98 -16.42
C GLU A 258 -1.62 7.91 -15.39
N ALA A 259 -0.96 6.75 -15.27
CA ALA A 259 0.17 6.60 -14.37
C ALA A 259 1.35 7.50 -14.75
N ILE A 260 1.64 7.72 -16.06
CA ILE A 260 2.68 8.65 -16.51
C ILE A 260 2.37 10.08 -16.08
N ILE A 261 1.14 10.56 -16.31
CA ILE A 261 0.69 11.91 -15.91
C ILE A 261 0.88 12.10 -14.41
N TRP A 262 0.43 11.12 -13.61
CA TRP A 262 0.57 11.17 -12.15
C TRP A 262 2.02 11.16 -11.70
N SER A 263 2.84 10.24 -12.24
CA SER A 263 4.27 10.12 -11.89
C SER A 263 5.07 11.36 -12.28
N LEU A 264 4.76 11.98 -13.43
CA LEU A 264 5.36 13.25 -13.82
C LEU A 264 5.02 14.37 -12.83
N SER A 265 3.80 14.42 -12.28
CA SER A 265 3.44 15.40 -11.25
C SER A 265 4.21 15.21 -9.93
N GLN A 266 4.64 13.99 -9.62
CA GLN A 266 5.50 13.68 -8.46
C GLN A 266 6.98 14.02 -8.74
N ILE A 267 7.45 13.80 -9.98
CA ILE A 267 8.84 14.04 -10.38
C ILE A 267 9.14 15.54 -10.53
N GLY A 268 8.16 16.32 -10.99
CA GLY A 268 8.28 17.76 -11.16
C GLY A 268 9.10 18.20 -12.38
N GLY A 269 9.13 19.52 -12.60
CA GLY A 269 9.87 20.20 -13.64
C GLY A 269 9.03 21.12 -14.52
N GLU A 270 9.63 22.20 -15.00
CA GLU A 270 8.94 23.24 -15.79
C GLU A 270 8.35 22.68 -17.10
N ASP A 271 9.06 21.77 -17.77
CA ASP A 271 8.61 21.05 -18.96
C ASP A 271 7.38 20.15 -18.69
N VAL A 272 7.27 19.59 -17.49
CA VAL A 272 6.08 18.83 -17.05
C VAL A 272 4.87 19.74 -16.91
N ARG A 273 5.05 20.90 -16.29
CA ARG A 273 3.96 21.88 -16.09
C ARG A 273 3.38 22.33 -17.43
N ASP A 274 4.26 22.71 -18.38
CA ASP A 274 3.86 23.14 -19.71
C ASP A 274 3.10 22.04 -20.46
N TYR A 275 3.55 20.80 -20.30
CA TYR A 275 2.91 19.65 -20.92
C TYR A 275 1.53 19.36 -20.31
N LEU A 276 1.41 19.28 -18.99
CA LEU A 276 0.12 19.06 -18.31
C LEU A 276 -0.90 20.18 -18.58
N GLN A 277 -0.44 21.43 -18.67
CA GLN A 277 -1.31 22.53 -19.05
C GLN A 277 -1.83 22.38 -20.49
N THR A 278 -0.98 21.93 -21.41
CA THR A 278 -1.39 21.65 -22.80
C THR A 278 -2.42 20.53 -22.87
N LEU A 279 -2.25 19.47 -22.07
CA LEU A 279 -3.23 18.39 -21.96
C LEU A 279 -4.56 18.90 -21.39
N LEU A 280 -4.52 19.72 -20.36
CA LEU A 280 -5.74 20.30 -19.75
C LEU A 280 -6.50 21.17 -20.75
N ASP A 281 -5.80 22.00 -21.53
CA ASP A 281 -6.41 22.87 -22.52
C ASP A 281 -7.04 22.07 -23.69
N ALA A 282 -6.57 20.86 -23.94
CA ALA A 282 -7.08 19.95 -24.99
C ALA A 282 -8.13 18.97 -24.49
N ALA A 283 -8.31 18.80 -23.18
CA ALA A 283 -9.25 17.86 -22.61
C ALA A 283 -10.71 18.30 -22.86
N GLU A 284 -11.54 17.37 -23.32
CA GLU A 284 -12.98 17.60 -23.60
C GLU A 284 -13.89 16.91 -22.59
N ASP A 285 -13.38 15.94 -21.83
CA ASP A 285 -14.13 15.15 -20.85
C ASP A 285 -13.91 15.70 -19.44
N ASP A 286 -15.00 15.82 -18.68
CA ASP A 286 -14.98 16.35 -17.30
C ASP A 286 -14.08 15.49 -16.38
N GLU A 287 -14.03 14.15 -16.56
CA GLU A 287 -13.23 13.25 -15.77
C GLU A 287 -11.72 13.45 -16.04
N GLN A 288 -11.34 13.61 -17.31
CA GLN A 288 -9.96 13.95 -17.69
C GLN A 288 -9.54 15.32 -17.16
N ILE A 289 -10.42 16.34 -17.26
CA ILE A 289 -10.17 17.68 -16.74
C ILE A 289 -9.90 17.63 -15.23
N GLU A 290 -10.73 16.89 -14.47
CA GLU A 290 -10.55 16.72 -13.02
C GLU A 290 -9.21 16.06 -12.71
N PHE A 291 -8.89 14.92 -13.36
CA PHE A 291 -7.65 14.18 -13.15
C PHE A 291 -6.39 15.01 -13.47
N ILE A 292 -6.34 15.71 -14.62
CA ILE A 292 -5.18 16.53 -14.99
C ILE A 292 -5.06 17.74 -14.04
N SER A 293 -6.19 18.31 -13.58
CA SER A 293 -6.18 19.40 -12.60
C SER A 293 -5.65 18.95 -11.23
N GLU A 294 -5.95 17.72 -10.82
CA GLU A 294 -5.37 17.11 -9.61
C GLU A 294 -3.86 16.91 -9.77
N ALA A 295 -3.41 16.39 -10.93
CA ALA A 295 -1.99 16.24 -11.23
C ALA A 295 -1.23 17.56 -11.20
N LEU A 296 -1.80 18.65 -11.77
CA LEU A 296 -1.22 19.99 -11.71
C LEU A 296 -1.17 20.56 -10.29
N THR A 297 -2.16 20.23 -9.46
CA THR A 297 -2.17 20.62 -8.05
C THR A 297 -1.06 19.91 -7.28
N ASN A 298 -0.90 18.58 -7.52
CA ASN A 298 0.17 17.80 -6.95
C ASN A 298 1.56 18.30 -7.38
N LEU A 299 1.72 18.63 -8.67
CA LEU A 299 2.96 19.21 -9.21
C LEU A 299 3.33 20.53 -8.50
N SER A 300 2.34 21.41 -8.27
CA SER A 300 2.57 22.66 -7.55
C SER A 300 3.06 22.42 -6.13
N PHE A 301 2.49 21.44 -5.44
CA PHE A 301 2.93 21.04 -4.11
C PHE A 301 4.37 20.49 -4.10
N THR A 302 4.71 19.65 -5.09
CA THR A 302 6.07 19.10 -5.26
C THR A 302 7.11 20.21 -5.47
N GLU A 303 6.81 21.19 -6.35
CA GLU A 303 7.70 22.32 -6.64
C GLU A 303 7.86 23.27 -5.44
N ASP A 304 6.78 23.50 -4.66
CA ASP A 304 6.84 24.29 -3.45
C ASP A 304 7.77 23.62 -2.39
N LEU A 305 7.71 22.28 -2.23
CA LEU A 305 8.60 21.54 -1.34
C LEU A 305 10.06 21.66 -1.79
N GLU A 306 10.36 21.54 -3.08
CA GLU A 306 11.72 21.75 -3.61
C GLU A 306 12.22 23.18 -3.35
N GLY A 307 11.32 24.17 -3.45
CA GLY A 307 11.63 25.56 -3.12
C GLY A 307 11.97 25.76 -1.65
N PHE A 308 11.30 25.05 -0.75
CA PHE A 308 11.60 25.06 0.69
C PHE A 308 12.93 24.39 1.02
N ASP A 309 13.26 23.25 0.41
CA ASP A 309 14.55 22.57 0.61
C ASP A 309 15.74 23.42 0.14
N LEU A 310 15.57 24.23 -0.91
CA LEU A 310 16.58 25.20 -1.37
C LEU A 310 16.75 26.39 -0.42
N MET A 311 15.76 26.67 0.45
CA MET A 311 15.83 27.69 1.50
C MET A 311 16.24 27.14 2.87
N ALA A 312 16.29 25.81 3.02
CA ALA A 312 16.67 25.15 4.23
C ALA A 312 18.20 25.11 4.34
N TYR A 313 18.71 26.01 5.17
CA TYR A 313 19.96 25.95 5.91
C TYR A 313 21.23 25.69 5.08
N ASP A 314 21.94 26.73 4.75
CA ASP A 314 23.36 26.68 4.39
C ASP A 314 24.17 26.46 5.70
N PRO A 315 24.79 25.28 5.91
CA PRO A 315 25.58 25.02 7.12
C PRO A 315 26.85 25.89 7.21
N ASP A 316 27.18 26.67 6.18
CA ASP A 316 28.30 27.58 6.16
C ASP A 316 27.93 29.03 6.63
N ASP A 317 26.67 29.32 6.89
CA ASP A 317 26.20 30.57 7.51
C ASP A 317 26.28 30.49 9.05
N GLU A 318 27.51 30.24 9.58
CA GLU A 318 27.79 30.33 11.01
C GLU A 318 27.73 31.79 11.56
N GLU A 319 27.58 32.80 10.73
CA GLU A 319 27.51 34.18 11.16
C GLU A 319 26.19 34.58 11.87
N ASP A 320 25.06 33.92 11.58
CA ASP A 320 23.77 34.29 12.18
C ASP A 320 23.49 33.65 13.57
N LEU A 321 24.25 32.65 13.99
CA LEU A 321 24.08 32.03 15.31
C LEU A 321 24.76 32.80 16.45
N HIS A 322 25.74 33.64 16.17
CA HIS A 322 26.42 34.44 17.20
C HIS A 322 25.61 35.68 17.62
N GLU A 323 24.69 36.18 16.80
CA GLU A 323 23.87 37.33 17.19
C GLU A 323 22.72 36.98 18.17
N LEU A 324 22.36 35.69 18.30
CA LEU A 324 21.33 35.25 19.22
C LEU A 324 21.84 34.86 20.61
N GLU A 325 23.13 34.53 20.75
CA GLU A 325 23.73 34.24 22.06
C GLU A 325 24.04 35.49 22.91
N ASP A 326 24.15 36.67 22.28
CA ASP A 326 24.45 37.93 23.00
C ASP A 326 23.21 38.60 23.64
N LEU A 327 22.00 38.03 23.45
CA LEU A 327 20.78 38.59 24.01
C LEU A 327 20.34 38.03 25.37
N ASP A 328 21.04 37.04 25.93
CA ASP A 328 20.64 36.35 27.17
C ASP A 328 21.64 36.57 28.37
N GLU A 329 22.48 37.59 28.36
CA GLU A 329 23.19 37.97 29.60
C GLU A 329 22.36 38.99 30.42
N PRO A 330 21.85 38.62 31.60
CA PRO A 330 21.22 39.58 32.50
C PRO A 330 22.29 40.48 33.14
N ASP A 331 22.08 41.80 33.01
CA ASP A 331 22.82 42.89 33.61
C ASP A 331 23.11 42.61 35.08
N LYS A 332 24.41 42.35 35.39
CA LYS A 332 24.94 42.28 36.74
C LYS A 332 25.68 43.55 37.07
N ASP A 333 24.95 44.63 37.24
CA ASP A 333 25.44 45.80 37.99
C ASP A 333 24.25 46.48 38.70
N GLU A 334 23.98 46.00 39.89
CA GLU A 334 23.45 46.76 41.01
C GLU A 334 23.74 46.05 42.33
N ARG A 335 24.99 46.23 42.85
CA ARG A 335 25.33 46.67 44.23
C ARG A 335 26.82 46.56 44.51
#